data_971418ea5265dd6254132d7f77383992
#
_entry.id   971418ea5265dd6254132d7f77383992
#
_cell.length_a   1.000
_cell.length_b   1.000
_cell.length_c   1.000
_cell.angle_alpha   90.00
_cell.angle_beta   90.00
_cell.angle_gamma   90.00
#
_symmetry.space_group_name_H-M   'P 1'
#
loop_
_entity.id
_entity.type
_entity.pdbx_description
1 polymer ?
#
loop_
_entity_poly.entity_id
_entity_poly.type
_entity_poly.pdbx_seq_one_letter_code
_entity_poly.pdbx_strand_id
1 'polypeptide(L)'
;MANFPTHIAIGTLASGALATLTLAANVVGPESLIAVTMAGVIGSVLPDIDLKDSRPGRAMFFGLAAFFAFVALFQGAGRYSVLELWILAGATFVFVQYVVHAIFHRLSYHRGIFHSILAAVFFAFLTAIAYKHLLDRHEGVAWLAAGFMFVGYMVHLVLDEIYSVDVMDTRIKQSFGTALKFIDGKHLGHSAIMAAATAALFLVTPPTRTFVDGISAPTLWSGLQQQLLPRDKWFGIDVKALAQRLPNSAAAPVAGTAPSGQASSSVTTGSIAQPTQK
;
A
#
# COMPACT_ATOMS: atom_id res chain seq x y z
N MET A 1 14.13 18.07 4.54
CA MET A 1 13.48 16.87 5.07
C MET A 1 12.07 17.20 5.46
N ALA A 2 11.15 16.35 5.12
CA ALA A 2 9.81 16.40 5.67
C ALA A 2 9.87 16.09 7.19
N ASN A 3 8.85 16.49 7.92
CA ASN A 3 8.77 16.16 9.34
C ASN A 3 8.10 14.78 9.52
N PHE A 4 8.28 14.16 10.69
CA PHE A 4 7.72 12.85 11.01
C PHE A 4 6.19 12.74 10.78
N PRO A 5 5.33 13.72 11.19
CA PRO A 5 3.91 13.68 10.86
C PRO A 5 3.61 13.65 9.37
N THR A 6 4.40 14.34 8.55
CA THR A 6 4.24 14.34 7.08
C THR A 6 4.55 12.97 6.50
N HIS A 7 5.63 12.31 6.94
CA HIS A 7 5.97 10.95 6.49
C HIS A 7 4.88 9.94 6.84
N ILE A 8 4.34 9.98 8.07
CA ILE A 8 3.22 9.11 8.46
C ILE A 8 1.97 9.43 7.64
N ALA A 9 1.59 10.70 7.50
CA ALA A 9 0.36 11.08 6.81
C ALA A 9 0.39 10.66 5.33
N ILE A 10 1.44 11.03 4.60
CA ILE A 10 1.57 10.70 3.18
C ILE A 10 1.81 9.18 2.99
N GLY A 11 2.61 8.55 3.86
CA GLY A 11 2.81 7.10 3.85
C GLY A 11 1.52 6.32 4.09
N THR A 12 0.66 6.80 5.00
CA THR A 12 -0.66 6.20 5.24
C THR A 12 -1.57 6.36 4.02
N LEU A 13 -1.59 7.55 3.39
CA LEU A 13 -2.36 7.78 2.18
C LEU A 13 -1.89 6.89 1.02
N ALA A 14 -0.58 6.80 0.79
CA ALA A 14 0.00 5.98 -0.26
C ALA A 14 -0.26 4.48 -0.02
N SER A 15 -0.08 4.01 1.23
CA SER A 15 -0.37 2.63 1.61
C SER A 15 -1.87 2.32 1.51
N GLY A 16 -2.75 3.25 1.89
CA GLY A 16 -4.20 3.14 1.74
C GLY A 16 -4.62 3.06 0.27
N ALA A 17 -4.05 3.92 -0.59
CA ALA A 17 -4.31 3.86 -2.02
C ALA A 17 -3.86 2.52 -2.63
N LEU A 18 -2.66 2.05 -2.27
CA LEU A 18 -2.16 0.75 -2.72
C LEU A 18 -3.05 -0.41 -2.20
N ALA A 19 -3.55 -0.31 -0.96
CA ALA A 19 -4.47 -1.28 -0.38
C ALA A 19 -5.79 -1.34 -1.14
N THR A 20 -6.37 -0.19 -1.52
CA THR A 20 -7.60 -0.18 -2.32
C THR A 20 -7.41 -0.78 -3.71
N LEU A 21 -6.26 -0.53 -4.36
CA LEU A 21 -5.91 -1.16 -5.64
C LEU A 21 -5.74 -2.68 -5.48
N THR A 22 -5.08 -3.12 -4.42
CA THR A 22 -4.89 -4.54 -4.10
C THR A 22 -6.22 -5.25 -3.86
N LEU A 23 -7.14 -4.59 -3.14
CA LEU A 23 -8.49 -5.09 -2.90
C LEU A 23 -9.29 -5.17 -4.20
N ALA A 24 -9.24 -4.12 -5.03
CA ALA A 24 -9.90 -4.08 -6.34
C ALA A 24 -9.38 -5.18 -7.28
N ALA A 25 -8.10 -5.51 -7.18
CA ALA A 25 -7.49 -6.59 -7.95
C ALA A 25 -7.77 -8.01 -7.40
N ASN A 26 -8.44 -8.13 -6.24
CA ASN A 26 -8.69 -9.40 -5.52
C ASN A 26 -7.42 -10.23 -5.26
N VAL A 27 -6.30 -9.55 -4.97
CA VAL A 27 -5.01 -10.22 -4.74
C VAL A 27 -4.96 -10.94 -3.40
N VAL A 28 -5.57 -10.33 -2.37
CA VAL A 28 -5.65 -10.89 -1.01
C VAL A 28 -7.00 -10.58 -0.37
N GLY A 29 -7.41 -11.43 0.58
CA GLY A 29 -8.60 -11.17 1.38
C GLY A 29 -8.43 -9.99 2.36
N PRO A 30 -9.55 -9.38 2.79
CA PRO A 30 -9.54 -8.22 3.70
C PRO A 30 -8.79 -8.49 5.01
N GLU A 31 -8.79 -9.74 5.49
CA GLU A 31 -8.15 -10.16 6.75
C GLU A 31 -6.62 -10.00 6.72
N SER A 32 -6.00 -10.15 5.55
CA SER A 32 -4.56 -9.97 5.38
C SER A 32 -4.19 -8.53 5.02
N LEU A 33 -5.15 -7.77 4.47
CA LEU A 33 -4.90 -6.44 3.91
C LEU A 33 -4.47 -5.43 4.97
N ILE A 34 -5.05 -5.48 6.17
CA ILE A 34 -4.69 -4.57 7.27
C ILE A 34 -3.21 -4.71 7.62
N ALA A 35 -2.75 -5.95 7.84
CA ALA A 35 -1.35 -6.20 8.20
C ALA A 35 -0.40 -5.78 7.08
N VAL A 36 -0.74 -6.08 5.82
CA VAL A 36 0.03 -5.67 4.64
C VAL A 36 0.10 -4.15 4.51
N THR A 37 -1.01 -3.45 4.71
CA THR A 37 -1.07 -1.97 4.67
C THR A 37 -0.19 -1.36 5.76
N MET A 38 -0.21 -1.93 6.97
CA MET A 38 0.64 -1.48 8.08
C MET A 38 2.13 -1.62 7.76
N ALA A 39 2.54 -2.64 6.99
CA ALA A 39 3.93 -2.75 6.53
C ALA A 39 4.33 -1.53 5.68
N GLY A 40 3.45 -1.03 4.82
CA GLY A 40 3.70 0.18 4.03
C GLY A 40 3.81 1.44 4.90
N VAL A 41 2.92 1.59 5.89
CA VAL A 41 2.99 2.72 6.84
C VAL A 41 4.29 2.69 7.64
N ILE A 42 4.71 1.52 8.13
CA ILE A 42 5.99 1.34 8.82
C ILE A 42 7.14 1.70 7.89
N GLY A 43 7.11 1.25 6.63
CA GLY A 43 8.11 1.58 5.62
C GLY A 43 8.30 3.08 5.45
N SER A 44 7.22 3.87 5.52
CA SER A 44 7.28 5.32 5.35
C SER A 44 7.95 6.08 6.50
N VAL A 45 8.23 5.45 7.62
CA VAL A 45 8.92 6.08 8.77
C VAL A 45 10.23 5.38 9.12
N LEU A 46 10.48 4.23 8.53
CA LEU A 46 11.63 3.38 8.83
C LEU A 46 12.99 4.04 8.51
N PRO A 47 13.18 4.84 7.43
CA PRO A 47 14.43 5.53 7.19
C PRO A 47 14.88 6.45 8.33
N ASP A 48 13.94 7.08 9.03
CA ASP A 48 14.21 7.99 10.17
C ASP A 48 14.58 7.28 11.48
N ILE A 49 14.61 5.95 11.48
CA ILE A 49 15.02 5.16 12.66
C ILE A 49 16.49 5.40 13.03
N ASP A 50 17.31 5.92 12.11
CA ASP A 50 18.71 6.25 12.32
C ASP A 50 18.94 7.54 13.14
N LEU A 51 17.89 8.32 13.40
CA LEU A 51 17.95 9.53 14.20
C LEU A 51 18.19 9.20 15.68
N LYS A 52 19.44 9.32 16.12
CA LYS A 52 19.85 9.11 17.52
C LYS A 52 19.05 10.05 18.43
N ASP A 53 18.55 9.49 19.53
CA ASP A 53 17.85 10.22 20.61
C ASP A 53 16.58 10.98 20.20
N SER A 54 16.07 10.76 18.99
CA SER A 54 14.81 11.34 18.56
C SER A 54 13.63 10.68 19.27
N ARG A 55 12.59 11.47 19.58
CA ARG A 55 11.32 10.93 20.11
C ARG A 55 10.69 9.90 19.14
N PRO A 56 10.64 10.17 17.81
CA PRO A 56 10.17 9.20 16.84
C PRO A 56 10.97 7.91 16.82
N GLY A 57 12.30 7.96 16.80
CA GLY A 57 13.15 6.77 16.80
C GLY A 57 12.92 5.89 18.04
N ARG A 58 12.84 6.51 19.23
CA ARG A 58 12.53 5.78 20.47
C ARG A 58 11.13 5.15 20.45
N ALA A 59 10.11 5.87 19.95
CA ALA A 59 8.76 5.35 19.82
C ALA A 59 8.70 4.18 18.83
N MET A 60 9.46 4.26 17.73
CA MET A 60 9.57 3.16 16.76
C MET A 60 10.23 1.92 17.35
N PHE A 61 11.35 2.06 18.06
CA PHE A 61 11.98 0.91 18.71
C PHE A 61 11.11 0.30 19.81
N PHE A 62 10.37 1.15 20.56
CA PHE A 62 9.38 0.66 21.51
C PHE A 62 8.26 -0.15 20.81
N GLY A 63 7.71 0.37 19.73
CA GLY A 63 6.69 -0.32 18.94
C GLY A 63 7.22 -1.63 18.34
N LEU A 64 8.45 -1.64 17.83
CA LEU A 64 9.10 -2.82 17.30
C LEU A 64 9.36 -3.87 18.40
N ALA A 65 9.82 -3.43 19.56
CA ALA A 65 10.03 -4.30 20.73
C ALA A 65 8.71 -4.93 21.20
N ALA A 66 7.63 -4.14 21.29
CA ALA A 66 6.30 -4.63 21.62
C ALA A 66 5.78 -5.62 20.57
N PHE A 67 5.94 -5.30 19.29
CA PHE A 67 5.56 -6.20 18.20
C PHE A 67 6.23 -7.57 18.32
N PHE A 68 7.57 -7.62 18.45
CA PHE A 68 8.29 -8.89 18.57
C PHE A 68 7.97 -9.62 19.88
N ALA A 69 7.73 -8.89 20.98
CA ALA A 69 7.28 -9.50 22.23
C ALA A 69 5.92 -10.19 22.07
N PHE A 70 4.95 -9.56 21.40
CA PHE A 70 3.66 -10.19 21.10
C PHE A 70 3.80 -11.37 20.13
N VAL A 71 4.65 -11.26 19.11
CA VAL A 71 4.94 -12.39 18.23
C VAL A 71 5.50 -13.58 19.04
N ALA A 72 6.47 -13.36 19.91
CA ALA A 72 7.02 -14.40 20.76
C ALA A 72 5.96 -15.04 21.67
N LEU A 73 5.08 -14.22 22.25
CA LEU A 73 3.98 -14.67 23.09
C LEU A 73 2.98 -15.54 22.32
N PHE A 74 2.54 -15.09 21.15
CA PHE A 74 1.53 -15.82 20.37
C PHE A 74 2.11 -17.08 19.69
N GLN A 75 3.36 -17.04 19.22
CA GLN A 75 4.02 -18.21 18.64
C GLN A 75 4.36 -19.28 19.68
N GLY A 76 4.59 -18.88 20.92
CA GLY A 76 4.81 -19.76 22.05
C GLY A 76 3.52 -20.35 22.64
N ALA A 77 2.35 -19.79 22.31
CA ALA A 77 1.08 -20.25 22.86
C ALA A 77 0.83 -21.73 22.55
N GLY A 78 0.40 -22.48 23.54
CA GLY A 78 0.19 -23.92 23.45
C GLY A 78 1.46 -24.78 23.62
N ARG A 79 2.68 -24.18 23.65
CA ARG A 79 3.95 -24.89 23.90
C ARG A 79 4.51 -24.63 25.29
N TYR A 80 4.27 -23.42 25.81
CA TYR A 80 4.82 -22.93 27.07
C TYR A 80 3.71 -22.53 28.05
N SER A 81 4.01 -22.57 29.34
CA SER A 81 3.10 -22.05 30.37
C SER A 81 2.95 -20.52 30.26
N VAL A 82 1.88 -19.98 30.83
CA VAL A 82 1.62 -18.53 30.82
C VAL A 82 2.79 -17.74 31.39
N LEU A 83 3.42 -18.23 32.47
CA LEU A 83 4.57 -17.56 33.09
C LEU A 83 5.78 -17.55 32.15
N GLU A 84 6.09 -18.68 31.51
CA GLU A 84 7.18 -18.77 30.53
C GLU A 84 6.94 -17.86 29.33
N LEU A 85 5.70 -17.76 28.84
CA LEU A 85 5.32 -16.86 27.76
C LEU A 85 5.58 -15.38 28.12
N TRP A 86 5.25 -14.96 29.33
CA TRP A 86 5.52 -13.59 29.78
C TRP A 86 7.02 -13.33 29.97
N ILE A 87 7.77 -14.31 30.46
CA ILE A 87 9.24 -14.21 30.57
C ILE A 87 9.85 -14.08 29.17
N LEU A 88 9.42 -14.91 28.23
CA LEU A 88 9.90 -14.88 26.83
C LEU A 88 9.57 -13.56 26.15
N ALA A 89 8.33 -13.08 26.29
CA ALA A 89 7.89 -11.80 25.73
C ALA A 89 8.67 -10.62 26.35
N GLY A 90 8.85 -10.61 27.67
CA GLY A 90 9.63 -9.60 28.37
C GLY A 90 11.10 -9.60 27.98
N ALA A 91 11.71 -10.78 27.86
CA ALA A 91 13.09 -10.93 27.40
C ALA A 91 13.25 -10.43 25.96
N THR A 92 12.32 -10.78 25.06
CA THR A 92 12.30 -10.30 23.68
C THR A 92 12.16 -8.79 23.60
N PHE A 93 11.26 -8.22 24.40
CA PHE A 93 11.08 -6.76 24.48
C PHE A 93 12.38 -6.05 24.90
N VAL A 94 12.98 -6.51 25.99
CA VAL A 94 14.24 -5.93 26.52
C VAL A 94 15.37 -6.08 25.51
N PHE A 95 15.48 -7.25 24.88
CA PHE A 95 16.49 -7.50 23.85
C PHE A 95 16.37 -6.53 22.67
N VAL A 96 15.16 -6.38 22.11
CA VAL A 96 14.93 -5.47 20.99
C VAL A 96 15.13 -4.01 21.41
N GLN A 97 14.56 -3.61 22.55
CA GLN A 97 14.58 -2.22 23.01
C GLN A 97 15.98 -1.72 23.38
N TYR A 98 16.84 -2.58 23.91
CA TYR A 98 18.15 -2.16 24.40
C TYR A 98 19.31 -2.71 23.56
N VAL A 99 19.30 -4.00 23.22
CA VAL A 99 20.44 -4.61 22.50
C VAL A 99 20.36 -4.28 21.01
N VAL A 100 19.23 -4.57 20.36
CA VAL A 100 19.06 -4.30 18.92
C VAL A 100 19.15 -2.79 18.66
N HIS A 101 18.51 -1.96 19.48
CA HIS A 101 18.59 -0.51 19.41
C HIS A 101 20.04 0.00 19.54
N ALA A 102 20.80 -0.49 20.53
CA ALA A 102 22.21 -0.08 20.71
C ALA A 102 23.09 -0.48 19.52
N ILE A 103 22.93 -1.72 19.02
CA ILE A 103 23.66 -2.21 17.85
C ILE A 103 23.33 -1.37 16.63
N PHE A 104 22.03 -1.13 16.41
CA PHE A 104 21.55 -0.33 15.29
C PHE A 104 22.18 1.06 15.29
N HIS A 105 22.14 1.77 16.42
CA HIS A 105 22.71 3.11 16.53
C HIS A 105 24.24 3.17 16.45
N ARG A 106 24.93 2.07 16.73
CA ARG A 106 26.39 1.98 16.49
C ARG A 106 26.73 1.82 15.01
N LEU A 107 25.84 1.18 14.25
CA LEU A 107 26.04 0.88 12.83
C LEU A 107 25.44 1.95 11.91
N SER A 108 24.53 2.80 12.43
CA SER A 108 23.85 3.80 11.61
C SER A 108 24.47 5.18 11.74
N TYR A 109 24.60 5.86 10.60
CA TYR A 109 24.93 7.28 10.50
C TYR A 109 23.75 8.00 9.89
N HIS A 110 23.38 9.13 10.47
CA HIS A 110 22.27 9.95 9.97
C HIS A 110 22.44 10.28 8.47
N ARG A 111 21.41 10.04 7.66
CA ARG A 111 21.44 10.09 6.19
C ARG A 111 22.51 9.20 5.53
N GLY A 112 22.96 8.17 6.23
CA GLY A 112 23.85 7.16 5.71
C GLY A 112 23.16 6.18 4.77
N ILE A 113 23.51 4.90 4.92
CA ILE A 113 23.01 3.82 4.06
C ILE A 113 21.50 3.59 4.20
N PHE A 114 20.86 3.94 5.34
CA PHE A 114 19.43 3.80 5.55
C PHE A 114 18.58 4.74 4.66
N HIS A 115 19.14 5.87 4.21
CA HIS A 115 18.51 6.72 3.20
C HIS A 115 18.99 6.31 1.80
N SER A 116 18.71 5.06 1.40
CA SER A 116 19.07 4.52 0.09
C SER A 116 18.05 3.50 -0.41
N ILE A 117 18.01 3.32 -1.73
CA ILE A 117 17.16 2.30 -2.36
C ILE A 117 17.59 0.89 -1.93
N LEU A 118 18.89 0.68 -1.71
CA LEU A 118 19.41 -0.59 -1.21
C LEU A 118 18.81 -0.95 0.16
N ALA A 119 18.66 0.03 1.06
CA ALA A 119 17.99 -0.19 2.34
C ALA A 119 16.50 -0.49 2.17
N ALA A 120 15.81 0.17 1.22
CA ALA A 120 14.43 -0.16 0.90
C ALA A 120 14.27 -1.64 0.48
N VAL A 121 15.17 -2.15 -0.35
CA VAL A 121 15.19 -3.57 -0.76
C VAL A 121 15.51 -4.48 0.43
N PHE A 122 16.49 -4.11 1.26
CA PHE A 122 16.83 -4.85 2.47
C PHE A 122 15.61 -5.02 3.38
N PHE A 123 14.90 -3.95 3.70
CA PHE A 123 13.72 -4.01 4.56
C PHE A 123 12.52 -4.70 3.90
N ALA A 124 12.39 -4.63 2.58
CA ALA A 124 11.40 -5.41 1.85
C ALA A 124 11.65 -6.91 1.99
N PHE A 125 12.88 -7.38 1.81
CA PHE A 125 13.24 -8.80 2.00
C PHE A 125 13.06 -9.24 3.46
N LEU A 126 13.47 -8.41 4.40
CA LEU A 126 13.26 -8.67 5.82
C LEU A 126 11.77 -8.82 6.14
N THR A 127 10.91 -7.98 5.54
CA THR A 127 9.46 -8.08 5.69
C THR A 127 8.91 -9.36 5.09
N ALA A 128 9.36 -9.77 3.88
CA ALA A 128 8.95 -11.03 3.28
C ALA A 128 9.29 -12.23 4.19
N ILE A 129 10.50 -12.26 4.73
CA ILE A 129 10.97 -13.29 5.65
C ILE A 129 10.12 -13.30 6.94
N ALA A 130 9.88 -12.12 7.54
CA ALA A 130 9.10 -12.00 8.76
C ALA A 130 7.65 -12.49 8.54
N TYR A 131 7.00 -12.10 7.45
CA TYR A 131 5.65 -12.55 7.15
C TYR A 131 5.57 -14.04 6.88
N LYS A 132 6.55 -14.62 6.19
CA LYS A 132 6.57 -16.07 5.91
C LYS A 132 6.91 -16.90 7.13
N HIS A 133 8.03 -16.59 7.80
CA HIS A 133 8.60 -17.46 8.82
C HIS A 133 8.19 -17.10 10.26
N LEU A 134 7.83 -15.81 10.50
CA LEU A 134 7.47 -15.35 11.84
C LEU A 134 5.95 -15.27 12.02
N LEU A 135 5.21 -14.86 10.98
CA LEU A 135 3.75 -14.74 11.01
C LEU A 135 3.03 -15.89 10.28
N ASP A 136 3.77 -16.85 9.76
CA ASP A 136 3.28 -18.04 9.02
C ASP A 136 2.26 -17.70 7.93
N ARG A 137 2.53 -16.63 7.17
CA ARG A 137 1.67 -16.19 6.08
C ARG A 137 2.04 -16.85 4.75
N HIS A 138 1.05 -16.97 3.86
CA HIS A 138 1.28 -17.46 2.50
C HIS A 138 2.34 -16.60 1.78
N GLU A 139 3.14 -17.22 0.93
CA GLU A 139 4.24 -16.56 0.20
C GLU A 139 3.80 -15.31 -0.58
N GLY A 140 2.64 -15.38 -1.24
CA GLY A 140 2.06 -14.23 -1.96
C GLY A 140 1.77 -13.05 -1.05
N VAL A 141 1.22 -13.29 0.16
CA VAL A 141 0.99 -12.25 1.17
C VAL A 141 2.31 -11.69 1.70
N ALA A 142 3.31 -12.54 1.91
CA ALA A 142 4.63 -12.13 2.36
C ALA A 142 5.31 -11.19 1.34
N TRP A 143 5.26 -11.54 0.06
CA TRP A 143 5.79 -10.69 -1.00
C TRP A 143 4.98 -9.41 -1.22
N LEU A 144 3.67 -9.48 -1.05
CA LEU A 144 2.82 -8.29 -1.09
C LEU A 144 3.17 -7.32 0.04
N ALA A 145 3.35 -7.82 1.27
CA ALA A 145 3.79 -7.01 2.41
C ALA A 145 5.17 -6.40 2.17
N ALA A 146 6.10 -7.15 1.56
CA ALA A 146 7.40 -6.64 1.14
C ALA A 146 7.27 -5.50 0.10
N GLY A 147 6.36 -5.63 -0.87
CA GLY A 147 6.05 -4.59 -1.84
C GLY A 147 5.48 -3.32 -1.19
N PHE A 148 4.57 -3.46 -0.23
CA PHE A 148 4.07 -2.34 0.56
C PHE A 148 5.16 -1.66 1.39
N MET A 149 6.00 -2.44 2.06
CA MET A 149 7.17 -1.94 2.79
C MET A 149 8.09 -1.13 1.86
N PHE A 150 8.41 -1.68 0.70
CA PHE A 150 9.25 -1.01 -0.30
C PHE A 150 8.63 0.31 -0.79
N VAL A 151 7.34 0.30 -1.15
CA VAL A 151 6.64 1.51 -1.60
C VAL A 151 6.59 2.56 -0.50
N GLY A 152 6.24 2.19 0.74
CA GLY A 152 6.25 3.10 1.88
C GLY A 152 7.63 3.73 2.11
N TYR A 153 8.68 2.92 2.04
CA TYR A 153 10.07 3.38 2.15
C TYR A 153 10.43 4.36 1.03
N MET A 154 10.06 4.04 -0.21
CA MET A 154 10.28 4.94 -1.35
C MET A 154 9.52 6.25 -1.22
N VAL A 155 8.28 6.24 -0.70
CA VAL A 155 7.51 7.45 -0.40
C VAL A 155 8.28 8.35 0.57
N HIS A 156 8.88 7.78 1.63
CA HIS A 156 9.74 8.55 2.53
C HIS A 156 10.91 9.23 1.81
N LEU A 157 11.69 8.44 1.05
CA LEU A 157 12.86 8.96 0.34
C LEU A 157 12.47 10.06 -0.67
N VAL A 158 11.38 9.88 -1.39
CA VAL A 158 10.84 10.87 -2.33
C VAL A 158 10.41 12.15 -1.62
N LEU A 159 9.70 12.03 -0.49
CA LEU A 159 9.31 13.19 0.32
C LEU A 159 10.52 13.97 0.79
N ASP A 160 11.55 13.29 1.29
CA ASP A 160 12.78 13.94 1.73
C ASP A 160 13.50 14.67 0.59
N GLU A 161 13.45 14.10 -0.61
CA GLU A 161 14.01 14.75 -1.80
C GLU A 161 13.19 15.98 -2.20
N ILE A 162 11.84 15.89 -2.24
CA ILE A 162 10.95 17.02 -2.55
C ILE A 162 11.14 18.15 -1.54
N TYR A 163 11.19 17.85 -0.24
CA TYR A 163 11.40 18.84 0.82
C TYR A 163 12.85 19.37 0.91
N SER A 164 13.77 18.81 0.12
CA SER A 164 15.11 19.35 -0.04
C SER A 164 15.17 20.49 -1.05
N VAL A 165 14.14 20.61 -1.91
CA VAL A 165 13.96 21.73 -2.84
C VAL A 165 13.09 22.78 -2.16
N ASP A 166 13.62 23.97 -1.91
CA ASP A 166 12.86 25.09 -1.37
C ASP A 166 12.21 25.86 -2.53
N VAL A 167 10.96 25.51 -2.81
CA VAL A 167 10.22 26.08 -3.96
C VAL A 167 9.92 27.58 -3.77
N MET A 168 9.87 28.08 -2.51
CA MET A 168 9.57 29.49 -2.22
C MET A 168 10.80 30.39 -2.28
N ASP A 169 12.00 29.85 -1.96
CA ASP A 169 13.24 30.65 -1.89
C ASP A 169 14.20 30.37 -3.08
N THR A 170 13.75 29.61 -4.08
CA THR A 170 14.50 29.21 -5.30
C THR A 170 15.90 28.67 -5.01
N ARG A 171 16.14 28.15 -3.82
CA ARG A 171 17.43 27.57 -3.40
C ARG A 171 17.33 26.05 -3.30
N ILE A 172 18.22 25.38 -4.03
CA ILE A 172 18.44 23.93 -3.84
C ILE A 172 19.28 23.77 -2.59
N LYS A 173 18.72 23.12 -1.55
CA LYS A 173 19.50 22.80 -0.34
C LYS A 173 20.62 21.84 -0.69
N GLN A 174 21.75 21.92 0.01
CA GLN A 174 22.89 20.98 -0.17
C GLN A 174 22.52 19.50 0.03
N SER A 175 21.31 19.23 0.50
CA SER A 175 20.76 17.90 0.72
C SER A 175 20.04 17.29 -0.50
N PHE A 176 19.91 18.04 -1.60
CA PHE A 176 19.33 17.52 -2.85
C PHE A 176 20.20 16.41 -3.44
N GLY A 177 19.60 15.32 -3.92
CA GLY A 177 20.33 14.15 -4.43
C GLY A 177 20.89 13.21 -3.35
N THR A 178 20.60 13.47 -2.06
CA THR A 178 21.15 12.65 -0.97
C THR A 178 20.15 11.63 -0.40
N ALA A 179 18.85 11.76 -0.69
CA ALA A 179 17.81 10.85 -0.20
C ALA A 179 17.48 9.72 -1.21
N LEU A 180 17.50 10.00 -2.52
CA LEU A 180 17.24 9.03 -3.58
C LEU A 180 18.53 8.42 -4.15
N LYS A 181 19.46 8.00 -3.30
CA LYS A 181 20.69 7.34 -3.73
C LYS A 181 20.53 5.82 -3.72
N PHE A 182 21.19 5.13 -4.66
CA PHE A 182 21.20 3.66 -4.67
C PHE A 182 22.00 3.10 -3.49
N ILE A 183 23.16 3.67 -3.25
CA ILE A 183 24.11 3.30 -2.19
C ILE A 183 24.73 4.58 -1.58
N ASP A 184 25.30 4.46 -0.39
CA ASP A 184 26.04 5.57 0.20
C ASP A 184 27.47 5.59 -0.33
N GLY A 185 27.74 6.46 -1.31
CA GLY A 185 29.08 6.61 -1.93
C GLY A 185 30.15 7.19 -1.00
N LYS A 186 29.73 7.83 0.11
CA LYS A 186 30.69 8.39 1.10
C LYS A 186 31.21 7.33 2.05
N HIS A 187 30.44 6.26 2.31
CA HIS A 187 30.77 5.19 3.24
C HIS A 187 30.64 3.83 2.54
N LEU A 188 31.52 3.55 1.59
CA LEU A 188 31.46 2.34 0.77
C LEU A 188 31.49 1.04 1.59
N GLY A 189 32.21 1.03 2.72
CA GLY A 189 32.22 -0.14 3.62
C GLY A 189 30.84 -0.48 4.18
N HIS A 190 30.07 0.52 4.63
CA HIS A 190 28.70 0.31 5.12
C HIS A 190 27.76 -0.12 3.98
N SER A 191 27.96 0.46 2.79
CA SER A 191 27.20 0.07 1.59
C SER A 191 27.47 -1.38 1.19
N ALA A 192 28.73 -1.81 1.27
CA ALA A 192 29.12 -3.19 0.98
C ALA A 192 28.52 -4.18 2.01
N ILE A 193 28.56 -3.83 3.31
CA ILE A 193 27.93 -4.65 4.37
C ILE A 193 26.42 -4.76 4.13
N MET A 194 25.73 -3.64 3.84
CA MET A 194 24.29 -3.66 3.55
C MET A 194 23.98 -4.49 2.30
N ALA A 195 24.80 -4.37 1.24
CA ALA A 195 24.64 -5.15 0.02
C ALA A 195 24.82 -6.65 0.29
N ALA A 196 25.86 -7.02 1.04
CA ALA A 196 26.09 -8.40 1.44
C ALA A 196 24.94 -8.95 2.31
N ALA A 197 24.45 -8.15 3.26
CA ALA A 197 23.30 -8.51 4.10
C ALA A 197 22.02 -8.66 3.26
N THR A 198 21.77 -7.75 2.31
CA THR A 198 20.63 -7.84 1.39
C THR A 198 20.71 -9.10 0.52
N ALA A 199 21.88 -9.43 0.00
CA ALA A 199 22.11 -10.64 -0.77
C ALA A 199 21.90 -11.91 0.10
N ALA A 200 22.38 -11.90 1.33
CA ALA A 200 22.16 -12.99 2.28
C ALA A 200 20.66 -13.17 2.61
N LEU A 201 19.93 -12.06 2.84
CA LEU A 201 18.48 -12.12 3.06
C LEU A 201 17.76 -12.68 1.83
N PHE A 202 18.17 -12.31 0.62
CA PHE A 202 17.56 -12.82 -0.61
C PHE A 202 17.59 -14.34 -0.68
N LEU A 203 18.65 -14.98 -0.20
CA LEU A 203 18.77 -16.46 -0.15
C LEU A 203 17.77 -17.12 0.82
N VAL A 204 17.24 -16.35 1.79
CA VAL A 204 16.30 -16.82 2.81
C VAL A 204 14.86 -16.40 2.50
N THR A 205 14.65 -15.50 1.52
CA THR A 205 13.30 -15.09 1.13
C THR A 205 12.48 -16.28 0.60
N PRO A 206 11.14 -16.24 0.79
CA PRO A 206 10.27 -17.23 0.18
C PRO A 206 10.37 -17.21 -1.35
N PRO A 207 10.00 -18.34 -2.04
CA PRO A 207 10.00 -18.40 -3.50
C PRO A 207 9.23 -17.22 -4.11
N THR A 208 9.82 -16.58 -5.12
CA THR A 208 9.21 -15.43 -5.80
C THR A 208 8.17 -15.83 -6.83
N ARG A 209 8.14 -17.11 -7.22
CA ARG A 209 7.31 -17.63 -8.31
C ARG A 209 5.83 -17.27 -8.13
N THR A 210 5.28 -17.54 -6.96
CA THR A 210 3.86 -17.25 -6.64
C THR A 210 3.52 -15.77 -6.80
N PHE A 211 4.44 -14.88 -6.43
CA PHE A 211 4.28 -13.44 -6.56
C PHE A 211 4.36 -13.01 -8.02
N VAL A 212 5.35 -13.51 -8.77
CA VAL A 212 5.53 -13.20 -10.19
C VAL A 212 4.35 -13.71 -11.01
N ASP A 213 3.92 -14.95 -10.77
CA ASP A 213 2.76 -15.54 -11.43
C ASP A 213 1.49 -14.75 -11.13
N GLY A 214 1.32 -14.30 -9.86
CA GLY A 214 0.18 -13.46 -9.44
C GLY A 214 0.13 -12.10 -10.15
N ILE A 215 1.26 -11.37 -10.21
CA ILE A 215 1.33 -10.07 -10.89
C ILE A 215 1.17 -10.22 -12.41
N SER A 216 1.69 -11.29 -12.97
CA SER A 216 1.63 -11.56 -14.41
C SER A 216 0.28 -12.10 -14.86
N ALA A 217 -0.60 -12.47 -13.93
CA ALA A 217 -1.90 -13.05 -14.26
C ALA A 217 -2.81 -12.02 -14.96
N PRO A 218 -3.33 -12.30 -16.17
CA PRO A 218 -4.26 -11.41 -16.87
C PRO A 218 -5.53 -11.10 -16.05
N THR A 219 -5.94 -12.02 -15.19
CA THR A 219 -7.09 -11.89 -14.31
C THR A 219 -6.94 -10.76 -13.28
N LEU A 220 -5.73 -10.50 -12.79
CA LEU A 220 -5.41 -9.39 -11.90
C LEU A 220 -5.70 -8.04 -12.59
N TRP A 221 -5.18 -7.86 -13.78
CA TRP A 221 -5.32 -6.61 -14.53
C TRP A 221 -6.74 -6.38 -15.03
N SER A 222 -7.42 -7.44 -15.49
CA SER A 222 -8.84 -7.34 -15.88
C SER A 222 -9.75 -7.06 -14.67
N GLY A 223 -9.50 -7.68 -13.52
CA GLY A 223 -10.21 -7.40 -12.26
C GLY A 223 -10.04 -5.95 -11.83
N LEU A 224 -8.80 -5.46 -11.85
CA LEU A 224 -8.50 -4.07 -11.53
C LEU A 224 -9.23 -3.09 -12.46
N GLN A 225 -9.15 -3.29 -13.77
CA GLN A 225 -9.84 -2.43 -14.76
C GLN A 225 -11.36 -2.44 -14.55
N GLN A 226 -11.92 -3.57 -14.16
CA GLN A 226 -13.35 -3.70 -13.94
C GLN A 226 -13.84 -2.97 -12.69
N GLN A 227 -13.01 -2.83 -11.68
CA GLN A 227 -13.38 -2.22 -10.39
C GLN A 227 -12.86 -0.81 -10.20
N LEU A 228 -12.00 -0.32 -11.11
CA LEU A 228 -11.40 1.01 -10.98
C LEU A 228 -12.42 2.15 -11.07
N LEU A 229 -13.42 1.98 -11.93
CA LEU A 229 -14.46 2.99 -12.16
C LEU A 229 -15.85 2.36 -12.05
N PRO A 230 -16.82 3.08 -11.49
CA PRO A 230 -18.21 2.61 -11.46
C PRO A 230 -18.75 2.50 -12.90
N ARG A 231 -19.38 1.38 -13.24
CA ARG A 231 -19.90 1.14 -14.59
C ARG A 231 -21.24 1.83 -14.83
N ASP A 232 -22.21 1.59 -13.96
CA ASP A 232 -23.59 2.07 -14.16
C ASP A 232 -24.17 2.77 -12.93
N LYS A 233 -23.57 2.58 -11.75
CA LYS A 233 -24.06 3.17 -10.49
C LYS A 233 -22.94 3.87 -9.74
N TRP A 234 -23.14 5.14 -9.39
CA TRP A 234 -22.26 5.89 -8.50
C TRP A 234 -22.87 5.91 -7.10
N PHE A 235 -22.15 5.44 -6.10
CA PHE A 235 -22.62 5.36 -4.70
C PHE A 235 -23.98 4.62 -4.57
N GLY A 236 -24.25 3.60 -5.41
CA GLY A 236 -25.52 2.90 -5.44
C GLY A 236 -26.63 3.59 -6.25
N ILE A 237 -26.40 4.79 -6.76
CA ILE A 237 -27.34 5.57 -7.54
C ILE A 237 -27.14 5.28 -9.03
N ASP A 238 -28.18 4.85 -9.72
CA ASP A 238 -28.17 4.65 -11.15
C ASP A 238 -28.32 6.02 -11.86
N VAL A 239 -27.21 6.52 -12.39
CA VAL A 239 -27.16 7.84 -13.05
C VAL A 239 -27.99 7.86 -14.32
N LYS A 240 -28.09 6.73 -15.05
CA LYS A 240 -28.92 6.63 -16.26
C LYS A 240 -30.40 6.69 -15.91
N ALA A 241 -30.83 5.96 -14.85
CA ALA A 241 -32.19 6.01 -14.36
C ALA A 241 -32.57 7.40 -13.82
N LEU A 242 -31.61 8.10 -13.19
CA LEU A 242 -31.82 9.48 -12.72
C LEU A 242 -31.94 10.46 -13.89
N ALA A 243 -31.08 10.34 -14.91
CA ALA A 243 -31.14 11.19 -16.11
C ALA A 243 -32.46 11.00 -16.89
N GLN A 244 -33.02 9.79 -16.90
CA GLN A 244 -34.33 9.53 -17.51
C GLN A 244 -35.53 10.06 -16.70
N ARG A 245 -35.35 10.31 -15.40
CA ARG A 245 -36.38 10.89 -14.52
C ARG A 245 -36.40 12.41 -14.50
N LEU A 246 -35.32 13.04 -14.98
CA LEU A 246 -35.30 14.50 -15.15
C LEU A 246 -36.19 14.84 -16.33
N PRO A 247 -37.24 15.66 -16.13
CA PRO A 247 -38.07 16.11 -17.24
C PRO A 247 -37.19 16.81 -18.26
N ASN A 248 -37.37 16.44 -19.54
CA ASN A 248 -36.69 17.05 -20.65
C ASN A 248 -37.06 18.56 -20.69
N SER A 249 -36.31 19.38 -19.96
CA SER A 249 -36.49 20.82 -19.88
C SER A 249 -36.02 21.57 -21.15
N ALA A 250 -35.82 20.87 -22.24
CA ALA A 250 -35.30 21.46 -23.47
C ALA A 250 -36.11 21.02 -24.69
N ALA A 251 -37.43 21.20 -24.64
CA ALA A 251 -38.26 21.33 -25.85
C ALA A 251 -39.54 22.04 -25.49
N ALA A 252 -39.44 23.35 -25.26
CA ALA A 252 -40.61 24.21 -25.48
C ALA A 252 -40.89 24.21 -26.99
N PRO A 253 -42.09 23.79 -27.44
CA PRO A 253 -42.42 23.93 -28.85
C PRO A 253 -42.59 25.42 -29.16
N VAL A 254 -41.76 25.92 -30.04
CA VAL A 254 -41.96 27.22 -30.69
C VAL A 254 -43.33 27.17 -31.39
N ALA A 255 -44.28 27.93 -30.88
CA ALA A 255 -45.55 28.18 -31.54
C ALA A 255 -45.26 28.91 -32.86
N GLY A 256 -45.54 28.23 -33.96
CA GLY A 256 -45.37 28.74 -35.29
C GLY A 256 -46.45 28.19 -36.21
N THR A 257 -47.56 28.94 -36.34
CA THR A 257 -48.46 29.06 -37.50
C THR A 257 -48.96 27.80 -38.21
N ALA A 258 -50.27 27.57 -38.07
CA ALA A 258 -51.04 26.79 -39.02
C ALA A 258 -51.07 27.44 -40.43
N PRO A 259 -51.30 26.69 -41.54
CA PRO A 259 -52.63 26.70 -42.10
C PRO A 259 -53.16 25.35 -42.64
N SER A 260 -54.47 25.24 -42.42
CA SER A 260 -55.54 24.73 -43.28
C SER A 260 -55.29 23.60 -44.30
N GLY A 261 -56.10 22.58 -44.18
CA GLY A 261 -56.79 22.00 -45.34
C GLY A 261 -56.60 20.55 -45.63
N GLN A 262 -57.68 19.91 -45.47
CA GLN A 262 -58.28 18.86 -46.29
C GLN A 262 -58.40 17.44 -45.69
N ALA A 263 -59.69 17.10 -45.66
CA ALA A 263 -60.29 15.81 -45.37
C ALA A 263 -59.96 14.75 -46.42
N SER A 264 -59.96 13.49 -46.01
CA SER A 264 -60.86 12.47 -46.52
C SER A 264 -60.47 11.06 -46.06
N SER A 265 -61.46 10.45 -45.54
CA SER A 265 -62.00 9.12 -45.75
C SER A 265 -61.16 7.88 -45.40
N SER A 266 -61.69 7.25 -44.33
CA SER A 266 -62.10 5.85 -44.23
C SER A 266 -61.40 4.80 -45.11
N VAL A 267 -60.99 3.70 -44.48
CA VAL A 267 -61.53 2.36 -44.77
C VAL A 267 -61.17 1.42 -43.62
N THR A 268 -62.21 0.80 -43.08
CA THR A 268 -62.31 -0.31 -42.19
C THR A 268 -61.98 -1.62 -42.93
N THR A 269 -61.36 -2.56 -42.29
CA THR A 269 -61.58 -4.03 -42.35
C THR A 269 -60.44 -4.65 -41.52
N GLY A 270 -60.62 -5.40 -40.50
CA GLY A 270 -61.54 -6.48 -40.33
C GLY A 270 -60.75 -7.75 -40.07
N SER A 271 -60.71 -8.19 -38.80
CA SER A 271 -60.94 -9.59 -38.36
C SER A 271 -59.94 -10.65 -38.84
N ILE A 272 -59.41 -11.49 -37.98
CA ILE A 272 -59.92 -12.78 -37.44
C ILE A 272 -58.77 -13.47 -36.67
N ALA A 273 -58.93 -13.71 -35.43
CA ALA A 273 -58.96 -14.94 -34.62
C ALA A 273 -57.97 -16.07 -34.93
N GLN A 274 -57.17 -16.38 -33.90
CA GLN A 274 -56.90 -17.69 -33.19
C GLN A 274 -56.94 -19.01 -34.02
N PRO A 275 -56.44 -20.19 -33.52
CA PRO A 275 -56.00 -20.55 -32.17
C PRO A 275 -54.79 -21.57 -32.06
N THR A 276 -54.33 -21.75 -30.81
CA THR A 276 -53.97 -22.97 -30.05
C THR A 276 -53.18 -24.15 -30.62
N GLN A 277 -52.39 -24.69 -29.66
CA GLN A 277 -51.91 -26.09 -29.41
C GLN A 277 -50.58 -26.46 -30.04
N LYS A 278 -49.61 -26.95 -29.35
CA LYS A 278 -49.56 -27.92 -28.22
C LYS A 278 -48.32 -27.63 -27.37
#